data_e23ec9613d965cf404db1483afc7c232
#
_entry.id   e23ec9613d965cf404db1483afc7c232
#
_cell.length_a   1.000
_cell.length_b   1.000
_cell.length_c   1.000
_cell.angle_alpha   90.00
_cell.angle_beta   90.00
_cell.angle_gamma   90.00
#
_symmetry.space_group_name_H-M   'P 1'
#
loop_
_entity.id
_entity.type
_entity.pdbx_description
1 polymer ?
#
loop_
_entity_poly.entity_id
_entity_poly.type
_entity_poly.pdbx_seq_one_letter_code
_entity_poly.pdbx_strand_id
1 'polypeptide(L)'
;MINENVVRLSEFAELQKQERIPTGVAPFDELTGGLVRGGICEFFGMKGNGKRSVVFALLVNMTRENKICAVVDTSNSFDPVSAERCGMRLGKVLWIKCDSDPQKAVLATDYLIQSRLFGAVWLDMSLCERSFLDRMPNSYWFRFKVGLKDSASVLLVTLEEARMRSATQQSVFVSKKRNGWEGESCFRVMRDGVINLEVIRGQGGNGQMTMDNGQLMP
;
A
#
# COMPACT_ATOMS: atom_id res chain seq x y z
N MET A 1 15.32 10.82 47.31
CA MET A 1 15.48 11.37 45.97
C MET A 1 14.97 10.31 44.99
N ILE A 2 13.76 10.49 44.51
CA ILE A 2 13.15 9.57 43.48
C ILE A 2 13.75 10.00 42.15
N ASN A 3 14.33 9.04 41.48
CA ASN A 3 15.04 9.22 40.20
C ASN A 3 14.07 9.79 39.16
N GLU A 4 14.33 10.99 38.63
CA GLU A 4 13.50 11.71 37.64
C GLU A 4 13.40 11.04 36.25
N ASN A 5 13.95 9.83 36.11
CA ASN A 5 13.98 9.08 34.87
C ASN A 5 12.98 7.91 34.81
N VAL A 6 11.99 7.85 35.71
CA VAL A 6 10.92 6.82 35.60
C VAL A 6 9.78 7.37 34.76
N VAL A 7 9.82 7.11 33.45
CA VAL A 7 8.72 7.40 32.53
C VAL A 7 7.59 6.41 32.82
N ARG A 8 6.36 6.91 32.99
CA ARG A 8 5.18 6.05 33.17
C ARG A 8 4.94 5.24 31.90
N LEU A 9 4.48 3.99 32.03
CA LEU A 9 4.14 3.13 30.88
C LEU A 9 3.15 3.78 29.91
N SER A 10 2.23 4.63 30.40
CA SER A 10 1.31 5.42 29.59
C SER A 10 2.04 6.47 28.74
N GLU A 11 3.02 7.17 29.29
CA GLU A 11 3.85 8.16 28.58
C GLU A 11 4.75 7.46 27.56
N PHE A 12 5.26 6.27 27.90
CA PHE A 12 6.03 5.44 26.96
C PHE A 12 5.16 4.94 25.78
N ALA A 13 3.91 4.61 26.05
CA ALA A 13 2.94 4.24 25.02
C ALA A 13 2.56 5.42 24.11
N GLU A 14 2.49 6.64 24.66
CA GLU A 14 2.27 7.86 23.86
C GLU A 14 3.50 8.25 23.02
N LEU A 15 4.70 8.10 23.55
CA LEU A 15 5.96 8.31 22.83
C LEU A 15 6.15 7.29 21.68
N GLN A 16 5.53 6.10 21.79
CA GLN A 16 5.50 5.10 20.74
C GLN A 16 4.35 5.26 19.74
N LYS A 17 3.52 6.31 19.88
CA LYS A 17 2.45 6.58 18.93
C LYS A 17 3.05 6.92 17.57
N GLN A 18 3.04 5.94 16.70
CA GLN A 18 3.61 6.08 15.36
C GLN A 18 2.89 7.20 14.62
N GLU A 19 3.66 8.19 14.15
CA GLU A 19 3.13 9.29 13.34
C GLU A 19 2.44 8.72 12.10
N ARG A 20 1.24 9.22 11.80
CA ARG A 20 0.45 8.75 10.66
C ARG A 20 0.33 9.84 9.62
N ILE A 21 0.36 9.43 8.38
CA ILE A 21 0.20 10.28 7.21
C ILE A 21 -1.21 10.06 6.67
N PRO A 22 -2.08 11.08 6.73
CA PRO A 22 -3.39 10.98 6.08
C PRO A 22 -3.22 10.69 4.59
N THR A 23 -4.07 9.84 4.05
CA THR A 23 -3.99 9.42 2.65
C THR A 23 -4.92 10.24 1.75
N GLY A 24 -5.90 10.93 2.35
CA GLY A 24 -6.98 11.61 1.65
C GLY A 24 -8.03 10.66 1.07
N VAL A 25 -7.93 9.36 1.36
CA VAL A 25 -8.97 8.37 1.08
C VAL A 25 -9.77 8.18 2.37
N ALA A 26 -10.88 8.90 2.50
CA ALA A 26 -11.65 8.98 3.74
C ALA A 26 -11.96 7.61 4.36
N PRO A 27 -12.50 6.61 3.64
CA PRO A 27 -12.79 5.31 4.24
C PRO A 27 -11.54 4.57 4.76
N PHE A 28 -10.38 4.78 4.14
CA PHE A 28 -9.13 4.20 4.61
C PHE A 28 -8.61 4.93 5.84
N ASP A 29 -8.65 6.26 5.83
CA ASP A 29 -8.18 7.09 6.92
C ASP A 29 -9.06 6.94 8.17
N GLU A 30 -10.38 6.84 8.03
CA GLU A 30 -11.33 6.54 9.10
C GLU A 30 -11.05 5.18 9.72
N LEU A 31 -10.75 4.18 8.88
CA LEU A 31 -10.47 2.82 9.34
C LEU A 31 -9.11 2.69 10.04
N THR A 32 -8.07 3.35 9.52
CA THR A 32 -6.68 3.10 9.92
C THR A 32 -6.01 4.29 10.61
N GLY A 33 -6.59 5.48 10.52
CA GLY A 33 -5.94 6.74 10.90
C GLY A 33 -4.85 7.17 9.92
N GLY A 34 -4.78 6.58 8.73
CA GLY A 34 -3.75 6.84 7.71
C GLY A 34 -2.61 5.82 7.70
N LEU A 35 -1.59 6.10 6.90
CA LEU A 35 -0.39 5.27 6.76
C LEU A 35 0.63 5.59 7.86
N VAL A 36 1.29 4.57 8.38
CA VAL A 36 2.38 4.76 9.35
C VAL A 36 3.60 5.36 8.64
N ARG A 37 4.02 6.54 9.10
CA ARG A 37 5.22 7.21 8.59
C ARG A 37 6.46 6.35 8.80
N GLY A 38 7.31 6.25 7.79
CA GLY A 38 8.49 5.39 7.85
C GLY A 38 8.16 3.90 7.98
N GLY A 39 6.94 3.52 7.60
CA GLY A 39 6.44 2.16 7.77
C GLY A 39 6.14 1.44 6.46
N ILE A 40 5.78 0.17 6.61
CA ILE A 40 5.33 -0.70 5.54
C ILE A 40 3.85 -0.99 5.75
N CYS A 41 3.03 -0.79 4.72
CA CYS A 41 1.65 -1.21 4.65
C CYS A 41 1.49 -2.31 3.59
N GLU A 42 1.07 -3.48 4.02
CA GLU A 42 0.83 -4.65 3.18
C GLU A 42 -0.66 -4.75 2.87
N PHE A 43 -1.00 -4.79 1.58
CA PHE A 43 -2.35 -5.07 1.10
C PHE A 43 -2.38 -6.45 0.47
N PHE A 44 -3.17 -7.35 0.99
CA PHE A 44 -3.20 -8.71 0.51
C PHE A 44 -4.63 -9.24 0.29
N GLY A 45 -4.73 -10.30 -0.47
CA GLY A 45 -5.97 -10.97 -0.83
C GLY A 45 -5.95 -11.52 -2.25
N MET A 46 -6.96 -12.28 -2.62
CA MET A 46 -7.02 -12.97 -3.91
C MET A 46 -6.88 -12.02 -5.11
N LYS A 47 -6.47 -12.55 -6.25
CA LYS A 47 -6.44 -11.82 -7.51
C LYS A 47 -7.83 -11.24 -7.84
N GLY A 48 -7.86 -10.00 -8.31
CA GLY A 48 -9.11 -9.32 -8.71
C GLY A 48 -9.95 -8.78 -7.55
N ASN A 49 -9.49 -8.83 -6.31
CA ASN A 49 -10.22 -8.34 -5.12
C ASN A 49 -10.17 -6.82 -4.91
N GLY A 50 -9.43 -6.08 -5.74
CA GLY A 50 -9.37 -4.62 -5.67
C GLY A 50 -8.20 -4.05 -4.86
N LYS A 51 -7.29 -4.87 -4.31
CA LYS A 51 -6.13 -4.37 -3.52
C LYS A 51 -5.27 -3.35 -4.28
N ARG A 52 -5.06 -3.55 -5.59
CA ARG A 52 -4.33 -2.59 -6.42
C ARG A 52 -5.10 -1.27 -6.58
N SER A 53 -6.43 -1.32 -6.69
CA SER A 53 -7.26 -0.12 -6.77
C SER A 53 -7.19 0.71 -5.49
N VAL A 54 -7.11 0.06 -4.32
CA VAL A 54 -6.89 0.76 -3.05
C VAL A 54 -5.56 1.51 -3.07
N VAL A 55 -4.45 0.83 -3.38
CA VAL A 55 -3.13 1.48 -3.46
C VAL A 55 -3.10 2.57 -4.52
N PHE A 56 -3.80 2.37 -5.63
CA PHE A 56 -3.92 3.34 -6.70
C PHE A 56 -4.57 4.65 -6.21
N ALA A 57 -5.68 4.55 -5.46
CA ALA A 57 -6.34 5.72 -4.87
C ALA A 57 -5.43 6.47 -3.88
N LEU A 58 -4.65 5.73 -3.07
CA LEU A 58 -3.68 6.33 -2.17
C LEU A 58 -2.62 7.13 -2.96
N LEU A 59 -2.06 6.56 -4.04
CA LEU A 59 -1.07 7.24 -4.87
C LEU A 59 -1.65 8.45 -5.62
N VAL A 60 -2.90 8.36 -6.11
CA VAL A 60 -3.60 9.50 -6.73
C VAL A 60 -3.61 10.70 -5.79
N ASN A 61 -4.05 10.50 -4.55
CA ASN A 61 -4.13 11.59 -3.58
C ASN A 61 -2.73 12.11 -3.19
N MET A 62 -1.78 11.22 -2.95
CA MET A 62 -0.41 11.63 -2.63
C MET A 62 0.23 12.46 -3.75
N THR A 63 0.02 12.08 -5.00
CA THR A 63 0.54 12.87 -6.14
C THR A 63 -0.19 14.20 -6.31
N ARG A 64 -1.47 14.29 -5.98
CA ARG A 64 -2.23 15.56 -5.93
C ARG A 64 -1.69 16.51 -4.87
N GLU A 65 -1.21 15.99 -3.75
CA GLU A 65 -0.51 16.74 -2.70
C GLU A 65 0.97 17.07 -3.04
N ASN A 66 1.37 16.92 -4.31
CA ASN A 66 2.74 17.12 -4.78
C ASN A 66 3.80 16.16 -4.23
N LYS A 67 3.44 15.09 -3.57
CA LYS A 67 4.39 14.06 -3.15
C LYS A 67 4.89 13.28 -4.37
N ILE A 68 6.18 13.04 -4.43
CA ILE A 68 6.78 12.18 -5.45
C ILE A 68 6.56 10.73 -5.03
N CYS A 69 6.03 9.91 -5.93
CA CYS A 69 5.77 8.50 -5.69
C CYS A 69 6.57 7.63 -6.66
N ALA A 70 6.87 6.41 -6.26
CA ALA A 70 7.46 5.42 -7.15
C ALA A 70 6.55 4.19 -7.26
N VAL A 71 6.47 3.62 -8.45
CA VAL A 71 5.78 2.37 -8.74
C VAL A 71 6.81 1.36 -9.25
N VAL A 72 7.05 0.33 -8.47
CA VAL A 72 7.89 -0.82 -8.86
C VAL A 72 6.94 -1.91 -9.35
N ASP A 73 6.82 -1.99 -10.65
CA ASP A 73 5.86 -2.85 -11.35
C ASP A 73 6.53 -4.15 -11.76
N THR A 74 6.35 -5.18 -10.95
CA THR A 74 6.99 -6.47 -11.19
C THR A 74 6.48 -7.15 -12.45
N SER A 75 5.20 -6.98 -12.78
CA SER A 75 4.53 -7.75 -13.85
C SER A 75 4.19 -6.92 -15.09
N ASN A 76 4.67 -5.68 -15.17
CA ASN A 76 4.36 -4.72 -16.24
C ASN A 76 2.84 -4.49 -16.41
N SER A 77 2.15 -4.39 -15.30
CA SER A 77 0.68 -4.31 -15.22
C SER A 77 0.16 -2.93 -14.81
N PHE A 78 1.04 -1.97 -14.53
CA PHE A 78 0.67 -0.59 -14.31
C PHE A 78 0.28 0.07 -15.63
N ASP A 79 -0.90 0.68 -15.66
CA ASP A 79 -1.40 1.41 -16.80
C ASP A 79 -1.39 2.92 -16.55
N PRO A 80 -0.45 3.67 -17.14
CA PRO A 80 -0.38 5.13 -16.95
C PRO A 80 -1.61 5.87 -17.46
N VAL A 81 -2.26 5.37 -18.52
CA VAL A 81 -3.45 6.02 -19.08
C VAL A 81 -4.62 5.97 -18.10
N SER A 82 -4.85 4.80 -17.50
CA SER A 82 -5.83 4.66 -16.43
C SER A 82 -5.44 5.46 -15.19
N ALA A 83 -4.15 5.54 -14.87
CA ALA A 83 -3.66 6.35 -13.76
C ALA A 83 -3.98 7.83 -13.92
N GLU A 84 -3.72 8.38 -15.09
CA GLU A 84 -4.02 9.78 -15.41
C GLU A 84 -5.53 10.06 -15.39
N ARG A 85 -6.34 9.16 -15.96
CA ARG A 85 -7.81 9.26 -15.93
C ARG A 85 -8.37 9.26 -14.50
N CYS A 86 -7.74 8.53 -13.58
CA CYS A 86 -8.09 8.57 -12.16
C CYS A 86 -7.60 9.84 -11.44
N GLY A 87 -6.85 10.70 -12.14
CA GLY A 87 -6.34 11.97 -11.62
C GLY A 87 -4.96 11.86 -10.96
N MET A 88 -4.21 10.79 -11.22
CA MET A 88 -2.81 10.68 -10.80
C MET A 88 -1.96 11.67 -11.60
N ARG A 89 -1.12 12.44 -10.93
CA ARG A 89 -0.18 13.35 -11.59
C ARG A 89 1.05 12.55 -12.02
N LEU A 90 1.09 12.09 -13.28
CA LEU A 90 2.17 11.24 -13.79
C LEU A 90 3.55 11.87 -13.71
N GLY A 91 3.65 13.21 -13.80
CA GLY A 91 4.91 13.94 -13.59
C GLY A 91 5.47 13.86 -12.16
N LYS A 92 4.72 13.24 -11.22
CA LYS A 92 5.13 12.94 -9.85
C LYS A 92 5.34 11.46 -9.61
N VAL A 93 5.33 10.63 -10.65
CA VAL A 93 5.44 9.18 -10.55
C VAL A 93 6.68 8.69 -11.29
N LEU A 94 7.59 8.05 -10.58
CA LEU A 94 8.64 7.24 -11.18
C LEU A 94 8.12 5.81 -11.36
N TRP A 95 8.00 5.35 -12.59
CA TRP A 95 7.57 3.99 -12.92
C TRP A 95 8.77 3.14 -13.32
N ILE A 96 9.01 2.06 -12.61
CA ILE A 96 10.08 1.09 -12.86
C ILE A 96 9.45 -0.23 -13.30
N LYS A 97 9.72 -0.63 -14.51
CA LYS A 97 9.33 -1.93 -15.06
C LYS A 97 10.38 -2.97 -14.72
N CYS A 98 9.95 -4.06 -14.14
CA CYS A 98 10.86 -5.14 -13.73
C CYS A 98 10.77 -6.40 -14.62
N ASP A 99 9.98 -6.36 -15.67
CA ASP A 99 9.89 -7.39 -16.72
C ASP A 99 9.66 -8.81 -16.16
N SER A 100 8.75 -8.92 -15.21
CA SER A 100 8.45 -10.15 -14.48
C SER A 100 9.64 -10.73 -13.69
N ASP A 101 10.63 -9.91 -13.38
CA ASP A 101 11.77 -10.27 -12.52
C ASP A 101 11.57 -9.71 -11.11
N PRO A 102 11.13 -10.53 -10.15
CA PRO A 102 10.89 -10.05 -8.78
C PRO A 102 12.19 -9.72 -8.03
N GLN A 103 13.35 -10.23 -8.45
CA GLN A 103 14.64 -9.87 -7.84
C GLN A 103 15.01 -8.42 -8.19
N LYS A 104 14.80 -8.02 -9.44
CA LYS A 104 14.94 -6.61 -9.86
C LYS A 104 13.99 -5.72 -9.11
N ALA A 105 12.74 -6.16 -8.89
CA ALA A 105 11.75 -5.39 -8.15
C ALA A 105 12.19 -5.15 -6.69
N VAL A 106 12.69 -6.17 -6.01
CA VAL A 106 13.22 -6.06 -4.65
C VAL A 106 14.42 -5.12 -4.60
N LEU A 107 15.36 -5.25 -5.53
CA LEU A 107 16.55 -4.40 -5.60
C LEU A 107 16.19 -2.92 -5.90
N ALA A 108 15.30 -2.69 -6.87
CA ALA A 108 14.80 -1.35 -7.17
C ALA A 108 14.12 -0.72 -5.95
N THR A 109 13.28 -1.48 -5.25
CA THR A 109 12.60 -1.00 -4.03
C THR A 109 13.61 -0.58 -2.97
N ASP A 110 14.67 -1.36 -2.76
CA ASP A 110 15.71 -1.03 -1.79
C ASP A 110 16.41 0.30 -2.13
N TYR A 111 16.79 0.52 -3.38
CA TYR A 111 17.39 1.78 -3.82
C TYR A 111 16.44 2.97 -3.65
N LEU A 112 15.16 2.80 -3.98
CA LEU A 112 14.16 3.87 -3.83
C LEU A 112 13.97 4.26 -2.36
N ILE A 113 13.88 3.28 -1.47
CA ILE A 113 13.77 3.54 -0.02
C ILE A 113 15.00 4.27 0.49
N GLN A 114 16.20 3.82 0.12
CA GLN A 114 17.44 4.42 0.59
C GLN A 114 17.65 5.85 0.06
N SER A 115 17.09 6.17 -1.10
CA SER A 115 17.16 7.53 -1.66
C SER A 115 16.44 8.58 -0.82
N ARG A 116 15.42 8.19 -0.03
CA ARG A 116 14.56 9.04 0.80
C ARG A 116 13.86 10.18 0.04
N LEU A 117 13.76 10.08 -1.29
CA LEU A 117 13.16 11.09 -2.16
C LEU A 117 11.65 10.96 -2.31
N PHE A 118 11.10 9.79 -2.02
CA PHE A 118 9.73 9.43 -2.32
C PHE A 118 8.84 9.53 -1.07
N GLY A 119 7.65 10.12 -1.22
CA GLY A 119 6.61 10.07 -0.19
C GLY A 119 6.00 8.67 -0.06
N ALA A 120 5.86 7.97 -1.20
CA ALA A 120 5.46 6.57 -1.22
C ALA A 120 6.22 5.79 -2.30
N VAL A 121 6.52 4.54 -1.97
CA VAL A 121 7.02 3.53 -2.92
C VAL A 121 5.98 2.41 -2.94
N TRP A 122 5.43 2.09 -4.10
CA TRP A 122 4.54 0.94 -4.27
C TRP A 122 5.31 -0.20 -4.93
N LEU A 123 5.48 -1.30 -4.23
CA LEU A 123 5.99 -2.56 -4.74
C LEU A 123 4.80 -3.47 -5.08
N ASP A 124 4.52 -3.63 -6.38
CA ASP A 124 3.45 -4.52 -6.83
C ASP A 124 3.97 -5.94 -7.08
N MET A 125 3.68 -6.83 -6.16
CA MET A 125 3.97 -8.27 -6.24
C MET A 125 2.70 -9.11 -6.36
N SER A 126 1.56 -8.50 -6.74
CA SER A 126 0.25 -9.17 -6.81
C SER A 126 0.21 -10.34 -7.81
N LEU A 127 1.09 -10.35 -8.79
CA LEU A 127 1.16 -11.37 -9.83
C LEU A 127 2.48 -12.17 -9.77
N CYS A 128 3.27 -12.02 -8.71
CA CYS A 128 4.48 -12.81 -8.52
C CYS A 128 4.15 -14.26 -8.26
N GLU A 129 4.97 -15.15 -8.78
CA GLU A 129 4.85 -16.57 -8.49
C GLU A 129 5.05 -16.86 -6.99
N ARG A 130 4.20 -17.71 -6.44
CA ARG A 130 4.28 -18.14 -5.04
C ARG A 130 5.64 -18.77 -4.72
N SER A 131 6.19 -19.55 -5.63
CA SER A 131 7.50 -20.20 -5.51
C SER A 131 8.64 -19.23 -5.27
N PHE A 132 8.60 -18.02 -5.88
CA PHE A 132 9.55 -16.96 -5.60
C PHE A 132 9.34 -16.38 -4.22
N LEU A 133 8.10 -16.03 -3.89
CA LEU A 133 7.76 -15.43 -2.61
C LEU A 133 8.09 -16.36 -1.42
N ASP A 134 7.95 -17.68 -1.59
CA ASP A 134 8.28 -18.68 -0.57
C ASP A 134 9.81 -18.79 -0.33
N ARG A 135 10.61 -18.53 -1.36
CA ARG A 135 12.08 -18.54 -1.28
C ARG A 135 12.68 -17.20 -0.87
N MET A 136 11.87 -16.11 -0.91
CA MET A 136 12.34 -14.78 -0.56
C MET A 136 12.68 -14.71 0.94
N PRO A 137 13.94 -14.41 1.31
CA PRO A 137 14.33 -14.31 2.70
C PRO A 137 13.57 -13.18 3.42
N ASN A 138 13.08 -13.46 4.62
CA ASN A 138 12.43 -12.45 5.45
C ASN A 138 13.33 -11.23 5.74
N SER A 139 14.64 -11.39 5.65
CA SER A 139 15.63 -10.32 5.84
C SER A 139 15.42 -9.13 4.88
N TYR A 140 14.88 -9.34 3.68
CA TYR A 140 14.55 -8.24 2.77
C TYR A 140 13.48 -7.31 3.35
N TRP A 141 12.41 -7.87 3.94
CA TRP A 141 11.36 -7.07 4.57
C TRP A 141 11.89 -6.27 5.77
N PHE A 142 12.75 -6.87 6.58
CA PHE A 142 13.41 -6.17 7.67
C PHE A 142 14.37 -5.09 7.19
N ARG A 143 15.09 -5.32 6.09
CA ARG A 143 15.95 -4.32 5.46
C ARG A 143 15.15 -3.11 4.99
N PHE A 144 14.00 -3.31 4.34
CA PHE A 144 13.11 -2.22 3.96
C PHE A 144 12.59 -1.46 5.19
N LYS A 145 12.19 -2.18 6.24
CA LYS A 145 11.76 -1.56 7.50
C LYS A 145 12.84 -0.67 8.11
N VAL A 146 14.09 -1.15 8.13
CA VAL A 146 15.22 -0.37 8.65
C VAL A 146 15.51 0.84 7.76
N GLY A 147 15.48 0.68 6.43
CA GLY A 147 15.71 1.78 5.49
C GLY A 147 14.64 2.87 5.55
N LEU A 148 13.40 2.50 5.86
CA LEU A 148 12.29 3.44 6.04
C LEU A 148 12.31 4.16 7.38
N LYS A 149 12.99 3.62 8.38
CA LYS A 149 13.03 4.20 9.72
C LYS A 149 13.47 5.65 9.66
N ASP A 150 12.79 6.50 10.42
CA ASP A 150 13.05 7.95 10.50
C ASP A 150 12.94 8.69 9.15
N SER A 151 12.27 8.09 8.15
CA SER A 151 11.97 8.73 6.87
C SER A 151 10.51 9.23 6.82
N ALA A 152 10.22 10.12 5.87
CA ALA A 152 8.86 10.50 5.54
C ALA A 152 8.19 9.54 4.53
N SER A 153 8.94 8.55 4.05
CA SER A 153 8.47 7.59 3.04
C SER A 153 7.59 6.51 3.66
N VAL A 154 6.69 5.96 2.85
CA VAL A 154 5.96 4.74 3.16
C VAL A 154 6.17 3.71 2.04
N LEU A 155 6.27 2.44 2.40
CA LEU A 155 6.27 1.35 1.44
C LEU A 155 4.89 0.69 1.42
N LEU A 156 4.24 0.72 0.27
CA LEU A 156 3.00 0.02 -0.01
C LEU A 156 3.33 -1.26 -0.77
N VAL A 157 2.86 -2.40 -0.29
CA VAL A 157 3.13 -3.68 -0.96
C VAL A 157 1.82 -4.40 -1.23
N THR A 158 1.64 -4.88 -2.46
CA THR A 158 0.47 -5.68 -2.83
C THR A 158 0.89 -7.13 -3.05
N LEU A 159 0.18 -8.07 -2.39
CA LEU A 159 0.44 -9.50 -2.39
C LEU A 159 -0.87 -10.30 -2.50
N GLU A 160 -0.80 -11.59 -2.79
CA GLU A 160 -1.98 -12.46 -2.67
C GLU A 160 -2.21 -12.94 -1.23
N GLU A 161 -1.15 -13.16 -0.48
CA GLU A 161 -1.18 -13.62 0.92
C GLU A 161 -0.31 -12.73 1.79
N ALA A 162 -0.67 -12.55 3.06
CA ALA A 162 0.15 -11.83 4.03
C ALA A 162 1.49 -12.54 4.27
N ARG A 163 2.59 -11.83 4.13
CA ARG A 163 3.93 -12.42 4.22
C ARG A 163 4.91 -11.68 5.12
N MET A 164 4.67 -10.39 5.36
CA MET A 164 5.66 -9.56 6.04
C MET A 164 5.68 -9.72 7.55
N ARG A 165 4.67 -10.34 8.15
CA ARG A 165 4.60 -10.63 9.59
C ARG A 165 5.01 -9.42 10.45
N SER A 166 6.08 -9.56 11.24
CA SER A 166 6.58 -8.50 12.13
C SER A 166 7.36 -7.37 11.43
N ALA A 167 7.66 -7.50 10.14
CA ALA A 167 8.29 -6.43 9.39
C ALA A 167 7.31 -5.32 9.04
N THR A 168 6.02 -5.64 8.81
CA THR A 168 4.99 -4.64 8.49
C THR A 168 4.41 -3.98 9.75
N GLN A 169 4.09 -2.69 9.64
CA GLN A 169 3.35 -1.93 10.65
C GLN A 169 1.83 -2.03 10.44
N GLN A 170 1.41 -2.17 9.19
CA GLN A 170 0.00 -2.31 8.82
C GLN A 170 -0.16 -3.44 7.82
N SER A 171 -1.14 -4.31 8.06
CA SER A 171 -1.48 -5.42 7.17
C SER A 171 -3.00 -5.41 6.97
N VAL A 172 -3.43 -5.18 5.73
CA VAL A 172 -4.82 -4.98 5.36
C VAL A 172 -5.25 -6.08 4.40
N PHE A 173 -6.18 -6.90 4.85
CA PHE A 173 -6.85 -7.86 3.99
C PHE A 173 -7.89 -7.15 3.14
N VAL A 174 -7.82 -7.37 1.85
CA VAL A 174 -8.74 -6.78 0.89
C VAL A 174 -9.59 -7.88 0.27
N SER A 175 -10.89 -7.75 0.37
CA SER A 175 -11.84 -8.67 -0.25
C SER A 175 -12.92 -7.90 -1.00
N LYS A 176 -13.52 -8.55 -1.99
CA LYS A 176 -14.57 -7.96 -2.80
C LYS A 176 -15.92 -8.49 -2.34
N LYS A 177 -16.82 -7.58 -1.97
CA LYS A 177 -18.16 -7.95 -1.47
C LYS A 177 -19.19 -8.04 -2.59
N ARG A 178 -19.15 -7.12 -3.56
CA ARG A 178 -20.11 -7.01 -4.65
C ARG A 178 -19.47 -6.48 -5.90
N ASN A 179 -19.91 -6.97 -7.05
CA ASN A 179 -19.62 -6.41 -8.37
C ASN A 179 -20.93 -6.06 -9.04
N GLY A 180 -21.11 -4.81 -9.39
CA GLY A 180 -22.11 -4.39 -10.36
C GLY A 180 -21.52 -4.56 -11.77
N TRP A 181 -22.14 -5.39 -12.56
CA TRP A 181 -21.78 -5.56 -13.97
C TRP A 181 -22.92 -5.03 -14.80
N GLU A 182 -22.62 -4.15 -15.76
CA GLU A 182 -23.58 -3.67 -16.73
C GLU A 182 -23.15 -4.10 -18.14
N GLY A 183 -24.14 -4.42 -18.99
CA GLY A 183 -23.94 -4.88 -20.35
C GLY A 183 -24.39 -6.33 -20.58
N GLU A 184 -24.53 -6.69 -21.84
CA GLU A 184 -24.98 -8.04 -22.25
C GLU A 184 -23.81 -8.98 -22.46
N SER A 185 -23.96 -10.19 -21.93
CA SER A 185 -23.08 -11.38 -22.06
C SER A 185 -21.57 -11.13 -22.19
N CYS A 186 -21.00 -10.98 -23.37
CA CYS A 186 -19.55 -10.84 -23.58
C CYS A 186 -19.00 -9.39 -23.47
N PHE A 187 -19.87 -8.39 -23.33
CA PHE A 187 -19.49 -6.97 -23.22
C PHE A 187 -19.80 -6.36 -21.84
N ARG A 188 -19.72 -7.15 -20.79
CA ARG A 188 -19.96 -6.65 -19.43
C ARG A 188 -18.82 -5.75 -18.96
N VAL A 189 -19.16 -4.55 -18.55
CA VAL A 189 -18.24 -3.59 -17.91
C VAL A 189 -18.58 -3.52 -16.42
N MET A 190 -17.56 -3.56 -15.58
CA MET A 190 -17.76 -3.36 -14.15
C MET A 190 -18.02 -1.87 -13.88
N ARG A 191 -19.22 -1.54 -13.43
CA ARG A 191 -19.59 -0.17 -13.06
C ARG A 191 -19.28 0.15 -11.62
N ASP A 192 -19.78 -0.67 -10.72
CA ASP A 192 -19.64 -0.44 -9.29
C ASP A 192 -19.09 -1.66 -8.58
N GLY A 193 -18.52 -1.46 -7.45
CA GLY A 193 -18.01 -2.53 -6.61
C GLY A 193 -17.82 -2.06 -5.18
N VAL A 194 -18.01 -2.97 -4.24
CA VAL A 194 -17.71 -2.73 -2.84
C VAL A 194 -16.51 -3.58 -2.45
N ILE A 195 -15.48 -2.91 -1.98
CA ILE A 195 -14.27 -3.53 -1.43
C ILE A 195 -14.37 -3.48 0.08
N ASN A 196 -14.21 -4.62 0.73
CA ASN A 196 -14.04 -4.69 2.18
C ASN A 196 -12.56 -4.62 2.52
N LEU A 197 -12.25 -3.81 3.51
CA LEU A 197 -10.94 -3.72 4.13
C LEU A 197 -11.04 -4.26 5.55
N GLU A 198 -10.14 -5.16 5.91
CA GLU A 198 -10.00 -5.70 7.24
C GLU A 198 -8.55 -5.50 7.71
N VAL A 199 -8.36 -4.76 8.78
CA VAL A 199 -7.02 -4.52 9.33
C VAL A 199 -6.64 -5.70 10.21
N ILE A 200 -5.73 -6.52 9.70
CA ILE A 200 -5.20 -7.68 10.42
C ILE A 200 -4.09 -7.28 11.39
N ARG A 201 -3.34 -6.23 11.04
CA ARG A 201 -2.30 -5.65 11.90
C ARG A 201 -2.31 -4.13 11.80
N GLY A 202 -2.12 -3.46 12.92
CA GLY A 202 -2.18 -2.01 13.07
C GLY A 202 -3.40 -1.57 13.86
N GLN A 203 -3.66 -0.27 13.89
CA GLN A 203 -4.92 0.25 14.43
C GLN A 203 -5.99 0.19 13.34
N GLY A 204 -7.18 -0.25 13.68
CA GLY A 204 -8.31 -0.32 12.79
C GLY A 204 -9.18 -1.55 13.06
N GLY A 205 -10.17 -1.74 12.24
CA GLY A 205 -11.13 -2.83 12.26
C GLY A 205 -11.54 -3.23 10.85
N ASN A 206 -12.83 -3.31 10.60
CA ASN A 206 -13.39 -3.60 9.28
C ASN A 206 -14.00 -2.34 8.68
N GLY A 207 -13.72 -2.07 7.41
CA GLY A 207 -14.26 -0.96 6.66
C GLY A 207 -14.65 -1.35 5.24
N GLN A 208 -15.35 -0.47 4.56
CA GLN A 208 -15.78 -0.68 3.17
C GLN A 208 -15.41 0.54 2.33
N MET A 209 -15.00 0.28 1.09
CA MET A 209 -14.77 1.29 0.07
C MET A 209 -15.64 0.99 -1.14
N THR A 210 -16.24 2.02 -1.72
CA THR A 210 -17.06 1.88 -2.92
C THR A 210 -16.25 2.26 -4.15
N MET A 211 -16.42 1.50 -5.22
CA MET A 211 -15.89 1.81 -6.54
C MET A 211 -17.04 2.20 -7.46
N ASP A 212 -16.86 3.28 -8.19
CA ASP A 212 -17.75 3.68 -9.28
C ASP A 212 -16.95 3.75 -10.58
N ASN A 213 -17.47 3.16 -11.65
CA ASN A 213 -16.82 3.07 -12.96
C ASN A 213 -15.35 2.57 -12.89
N GLY A 214 -15.06 1.65 -11.96
CA GLY A 214 -13.71 1.12 -11.72
C GLY A 214 -12.79 2.04 -10.94
N GLN A 215 -13.25 3.20 -10.48
CA GLN A 215 -12.52 4.14 -9.63
C GLN A 215 -13.02 4.05 -8.19
N LEU A 216 -12.11 4.20 -7.22
CA LEU A 216 -12.50 4.34 -5.83
C LEU A 216 -13.02 5.76 -5.60
N MET A 217 -14.26 5.83 -5.09
CA MET A 217 -14.86 7.10 -4.68
C MET A 217 -14.28 7.50 -3.31
N PRO A 218 -14.01 8.79 -3.12
CA PRO A 218 -13.55 9.33 -1.85
C PRO A 218 -14.54 9.15 -0.72
#